data_e703e151b7a1266b479f520cdcce8a1a
#
_entry.id   e703e151b7a1266b479f520cdcce8a1a
#
_cell.length_a   1.000
_cell.length_b   1.000
_cell.length_c   1.000
_cell.angle_alpha   90.00
_cell.angle_beta   90.00
_cell.angle_gamma   90.00
#
_symmetry.space_group_name_H-M   'P 1'
#
loop_
_entity.id
_entity.type
_entity.pdbx_description
1 polymer ?
#
loop_
_entity_poly.entity_id
_entity_poly.type
_entity_poly.pdbx_seq_one_letter_code
_entity_poly.pdbx_strand_id
1 'polypeptide(L)'
;MGGKRGRLISASNRTKAVELINEAVLSGARRYKACEELEITIRTFQRWTKSDGVKVDGRAEAERSTPHNKLTPGERVLALSVINSKEYKDLPPSQIVPLLADKGEYICSESSLYRIMHDDKQQNHRGRSKEPKHKPISTHVANGPNQVWCWDITWLPGPAKGIYYYLYLMLDLFSRKIVGWEIHEEETSENASTLIRKIHLHEKVGVKPLVLHSDNGSPMKGASLLETLHKLNVASSYSRPRVSNDNAYAESIFRTCKYRPDYPYKGFADITEAREWVLKFARWYNYEHKHSGLKFISPIQRHEGKDGEIMLQRELVYEAAKARHPERWSGKVRNWDLKDVVYLNPEKKQLIA
;
A
#
# COMPACT_ATOMS: atom_id res chain seq x y z
N MET A 1 -7.23 -29.24 -4.30
CA MET A 1 -7.67 -29.11 -2.87
C MET A 1 -6.53 -29.16 -1.87
N GLY A 2 -5.33 -29.42 -2.26
CA GLY A 2 -4.14 -29.43 -1.43
C GLY A 2 -3.87 -28.11 -0.73
N GLY A 3 -3.21 -28.13 0.37
CA GLY A 3 -2.86 -26.96 1.15
C GLY A 3 -2.08 -27.33 2.40
N LYS A 4 -1.67 -26.31 3.18
CA LYS A 4 -0.92 -26.53 4.43
C LYS A 4 -1.65 -27.55 5.34
N ARG A 5 -0.87 -28.47 5.92
CA ARG A 5 -1.37 -29.49 6.85
C ARG A 5 -2.22 -28.83 7.95
N GLY A 6 -3.44 -29.37 8.20
CA GLY A 6 -4.35 -28.80 9.20
C GLY A 6 -5.38 -27.78 8.68
N ARG A 7 -5.42 -27.46 7.39
CA ARG A 7 -6.44 -26.59 6.81
C ARG A 7 -7.85 -27.14 7.03
N LEU A 8 -8.79 -26.28 7.44
CA LEU A 8 -10.22 -26.61 7.50
C LEU A 8 -10.78 -26.62 6.08
N ILE A 9 -11.47 -27.72 5.71
CA ILE A 9 -12.17 -27.86 4.43
C ILE A 9 -13.67 -27.88 4.75
N SER A 10 -14.43 -26.98 4.10
CA SER A 10 -15.89 -26.89 4.31
C SER A 10 -16.62 -28.21 3.94
N ALA A 11 -17.77 -28.42 4.52
CA ALA A 11 -18.59 -29.61 4.24
C ALA A 11 -18.92 -29.68 2.73
N SER A 12 -19.34 -28.60 2.11
CA SER A 12 -19.65 -28.53 0.68
C SER A 12 -18.47 -28.93 -0.21
N ASN A 13 -17.28 -28.46 0.11
CA ASN A 13 -16.06 -28.79 -0.65
C ASN A 13 -15.66 -30.25 -0.46
N ARG A 14 -15.90 -30.86 0.74
CA ARG A 14 -15.66 -32.28 0.97
C ARG A 14 -16.63 -33.16 0.17
N THR A 15 -17.91 -32.77 0.17
CA THR A 15 -18.95 -33.48 -0.61
C THR A 15 -18.61 -33.46 -2.09
N LYS A 16 -18.32 -32.28 -2.65
CA LYS A 16 -17.95 -32.17 -4.05
C LYS A 16 -16.68 -32.95 -4.42
N ALA A 17 -15.67 -32.96 -3.54
CA ALA A 17 -14.47 -33.76 -3.76
C ALA A 17 -14.77 -35.27 -3.78
N VAL A 18 -15.62 -35.76 -2.87
CA VAL A 18 -16.03 -37.17 -2.82
C VAL A 18 -16.82 -37.54 -4.06
N GLU A 19 -17.74 -36.70 -4.53
CA GLU A 19 -18.49 -36.88 -5.78
C GLU A 19 -17.57 -37.00 -6.99
N LEU A 20 -16.63 -36.05 -7.17
CA LEU A 20 -15.68 -36.09 -8.27
C LEU A 20 -14.78 -37.34 -8.25
N ILE A 21 -14.31 -37.77 -7.08
CA ILE A 21 -13.52 -38.99 -6.97
C ILE A 21 -14.35 -40.22 -7.33
N ASN A 22 -15.62 -40.31 -6.89
CA ASN A 22 -16.50 -41.40 -7.22
C ASN A 22 -16.85 -41.43 -8.71
N GLU A 23 -17.10 -40.28 -9.33
CA GLU A 23 -17.33 -40.15 -10.77
C GLU A 23 -16.11 -40.63 -11.58
N ALA A 24 -14.91 -40.22 -11.20
CA ALA A 24 -13.67 -40.68 -11.84
C ALA A 24 -13.49 -42.22 -11.69
N VAL A 25 -13.83 -42.78 -10.53
CA VAL A 25 -13.75 -44.23 -10.30
C VAL A 25 -14.78 -44.99 -11.15
N LEU A 26 -15.99 -44.48 -11.28
CA LEU A 26 -17.02 -45.06 -12.16
C LEU A 26 -16.58 -45.01 -13.63
N SER A 27 -15.83 -44.00 -14.02
CA SER A 27 -15.23 -43.88 -15.36
C SER A 27 -13.97 -44.71 -15.56
N GLY A 28 -13.60 -45.59 -14.60
CA GLY A 28 -12.49 -46.53 -14.70
C GLY A 28 -11.15 -46.04 -14.09
N ALA A 29 -11.11 -44.91 -13.46
CA ALA A 29 -9.89 -44.42 -12.80
C ALA A 29 -9.64 -45.18 -11.47
N ARG A 30 -8.36 -45.41 -11.15
CA ARG A 30 -7.99 -45.94 -9.83
C ARG A 30 -8.22 -44.88 -8.75
N ARG A 31 -8.94 -45.23 -7.68
CA ARG A 31 -9.33 -44.30 -6.59
C ARG A 31 -8.15 -43.50 -6.01
N TYR A 32 -6.98 -44.11 -5.82
CA TYR A 32 -5.82 -43.41 -5.29
C TYR A 32 -5.32 -42.32 -6.25
N LYS A 33 -5.40 -42.56 -7.58
CA LYS A 33 -5.04 -41.57 -8.59
C LYS A 33 -6.01 -40.38 -8.60
N ALA A 34 -7.32 -40.64 -8.53
CA ALA A 34 -8.33 -39.60 -8.41
C ALA A 34 -8.18 -38.77 -7.13
N CYS A 35 -7.75 -39.40 -6.03
CA CYS A 35 -7.42 -38.66 -4.79
C CYS A 35 -6.16 -37.76 -4.99
N GLU A 36 -5.15 -38.27 -5.69
CA GLU A 36 -3.89 -37.56 -5.97
C GLU A 36 -4.11 -36.28 -6.79
N GLU A 37 -4.98 -36.34 -7.80
CA GLU A 37 -5.38 -35.18 -8.62
C GLU A 37 -6.03 -34.05 -7.79
N LEU A 38 -6.75 -34.41 -6.74
CA LEU A 38 -7.32 -33.45 -5.80
C LEU A 38 -6.39 -33.09 -4.63
N GLU A 39 -5.13 -33.56 -4.68
CA GLU A 39 -4.10 -33.38 -3.65
C GLU A 39 -4.55 -33.80 -2.25
N ILE A 40 -5.34 -34.90 -2.15
CA ILE A 40 -5.72 -35.51 -0.89
C ILE A 40 -5.23 -36.97 -0.84
N THR A 41 -4.96 -37.47 0.37
CA THR A 41 -4.55 -38.84 0.52
C THR A 41 -5.77 -39.76 0.50
N ILE A 42 -5.61 -41.04 0.05
CA ILE A 42 -6.66 -42.02 0.11
C ILE A 42 -7.21 -42.24 1.55
N ARG A 43 -6.34 -42.10 2.57
CA ARG A 43 -6.74 -42.11 3.97
C ARG A 43 -7.69 -40.96 4.33
N THR A 44 -7.49 -39.78 3.74
CA THR A 44 -8.37 -38.63 3.95
C THR A 44 -9.73 -38.87 3.34
N PHE A 45 -9.78 -39.42 2.12
CA PHE A 45 -11.00 -39.82 1.45
C PHE A 45 -11.77 -40.85 2.30
N GLN A 46 -11.12 -41.98 2.70
CA GLN A 46 -11.71 -43.00 3.54
C GLN A 46 -12.27 -42.48 4.86
N ARG A 47 -11.56 -41.53 5.50
CA ARG A 47 -12.01 -40.90 6.74
C ARG A 47 -13.24 -40.04 6.56
N TRP A 48 -13.37 -39.39 5.40
CA TRP A 48 -14.53 -38.55 5.08
C TRP A 48 -15.77 -39.40 4.77
N THR A 49 -15.58 -40.60 4.20
CA THR A 49 -16.65 -41.52 3.74
C THR A 49 -16.90 -42.69 4.69
N LYS A 50 -16.34 -42.67 5.91
CA LYS A 50 -16.47 -43.82 6.87
C LYS A 50 -17.86 -43.99 7.46
N SER A 51 -18.75 -43.01 7.39
CA SER A 51 -20.13 -43.02 7.88
C SER A 51 -21.10 -42.80 6.71
N ASP A 52 -22.40 -43.08 6.91
CA ASP A 52 -23.41 -42.70 5.92
C ASP A 52 -23.40 -41.20 5.65
N GLY A 53 -22.80 -40.83 4.53
CA GLY A 53 -22.59 -39.45 4.13
C GLY A 53 -21.16 -38.92 4.37
N VAL A 54 -20.89 -37.69 3.86
CA VAL A 54 -19.59 -37.04 3.99
C VAL A 54 -19.45 -36.39 5.36
N LYS A 55 -18.48 -36.86 6.14
CA LYS A 55 -18.27 -36.40 7.51
C LYS A 55 -17.87 -34.90 7.54
N VAL A 56 -18.62 -34.09 8.29
CA VAL A 56 -18.31 -32.69 8.57
C VAL A 56 -17.06 -32.57 9.44
N ASP A 57 -16.35 -31.46 9.33
CA ASP A 57 -15.15 -31.18 10.15
C ASP A 57 -15.54 -30.69 11.56
N GLY A 58 -15.61 -31.63 12.52
CA GLY A 58 -15.95 -31.31 13.91
C GLY A 58 -14.87 -30.50 14.67
N ARG A 59 -13.75 -30.12 14.05
CA ARG A 59 -12.69 -29.35 14.72
C ARG A 59 -13.12 -27.95 15.09
N ALA A 60 -14.09 -27.37 14.37
CA ALA A 60 -14.59 -26.02 14.64
C ALA A 60 -15.46 -25.99 15.91
N GLU A 61 -16.17 -27.11 16.20
CA GLU A 61 -17.10 -27.25 17.32
C GLU A 61 -16.53 -28.09 18.47
N ALA A 62 -15.25 -28.52 18.32
CA ALA A 62 -14.61 -29.35 19.33
C ALA A 62 -14.35 -28.57 20.62
N GLU A 63 -15.00 -28.97 21.70
CA GLU A 63 -14.66 -28.49 23.04
C GLU A 63 -13.25 -28.95 23.40
N ARG A 64 -12.38 -27.94 23.63
CA ARG A 64 -11.00 -28.20 24.06
C ARG A 64 -10.95 -28.20 25.59
N SER A 65 -10.38 -29.26 26.17
CA SER A 65 -10.12 -29.31 27.62
C SER A 65 -9.27 -28.04 28.03
N THR A 66 -9.61 -27.48 29.16
CA THR A 66 -8.84 -26.36 29.71
C THR A 66 -7.40 -26.81 29.97
N PRO A 67 -6.38 -26.14 29.44
CA PRO A 67 -4.99 -26.47 29.69
C PRO A 67 -4.68 -26.36 31.20
N HIS A 68 -3.89 -27.30 31.73
CA HIS A 68 -3.54 -27.36 33.15
C HIS A 68 -2.79 -26.12 33.66
N ASN A 69 -2.14 -25.38 32.75
CA ASN A 69 -1.37 -24.15 33.03
C ASN A 69 -2.20 -22.86 32.82
N LYS A 70 -3.51 -22.96 32.61
CA LYS A 70 -4.38 -21.79 32.48
C LYS A 70 -4.63 -21.18 33.85
N LEU A 71 -4.46 -19.88 33.96
CA LEU A 71 -4.79 -19.13 35.20
C LEU A 71 -6.25 -19.36 35.58
N THR A 72 -6.48 -19.60 36.86
CA THR A 72 -7.81 -19.71 37.43
C THR A 72 -8.57 -18.39 37.39
N PRO A 73 -9.89 -18.38 37.49
CA PRO A 73 -10.66 -17.14 37.59
C PRO A 73 -10.21 -16.23 38.74
N GLY A 74 -9.87 -16.82 39.90
CA GLY A 74 -9.36 -16.07 41.07
C GLY A 74 -8.02 -15.38 40.80
N GLU A 75 -7.07 -16.07 40.15
CA GLU A 75 -5.78 -15.48 39.76
C GLU A 75 -5.96 -14.37 38.74
N ARG A 76 -6.93 -14.48 37.81
CA ARG A 76 -7.24 -13.38 36.87
C ARG A 76 -7.81 -12.14 37.58
N VAL A 77 -8.68 -12.31 38.57
CA VAL A 77 -9.23 -11.22 39.36
C VAL A 77 -8.11 -10.56 40.16
N LEU A 78 -7.24 -11.34 40.78
CA LEU A 78 -6.06 -10.82 41.50
C LEU A 78 -5.17 -10.02 40.55
N ALA A 79 -4.87 -10.55 39.38
CA ALA A 79 -4.05 -9.84 38.37
C ALA A 79 -4.67 -8.49 38.00
N LEU A 80 -5.99 -8.43 37.75
CA LEU A 80 -6.70 -7.19 37.43
C LEU A 80 -6.70 -6.21 38.59
N SER A 81 -6.88 -6.68 39.82
CA SER A 81 -6.84 -5.81 41.03
C SER A 81 -5.47 -5.16 41.22
N VAL A 82 -4.40 -5.92 40.98
CA VAL A 82 -3.03 -5.40 41.06
C VAL A 82 -2.75 -4.38 39.98
N ILE A 83 -3.07 -4.72 38.72
CA ILE A 83 -2.83 -3.81 37.58
C ILE A 83 -3.59 -2.47 37.77
N ASN A 84 -4.77 -2.50 38.34
CA ASN A 84 -5.62 -1.33 38.55
C ASN A 84 -5.38 -0.62 39.90
N SER A 85 -4.45 -1.11 40.71
CA SER A 85 -4.10 -0.45 41.97
C SER A 85 -3.50 0.94 41.71
N LYS A 86 -3.57 1.80 42.74
CA LYS A 86 -3.03 3.18 42.66
C LYS A 86 -1.54 3.19 42.28
N GLU A 87 -0.79 2.17 42.67
CA GLU A 87 0.64 2.05 42.41
C GLU A 87 0.97 1.68 40.97
N TYR A 88 0.16 0.80 40.32
CA TYR A 88 0.49 0.19 39.06
C TYR A 88 -0.38 0.65 37.89
N LYS A 89 -1.48 1.38 38.12
CA LYS A 89 -2.46 1.76 37.10
C LYS A 89 -1.89 2.52 35.92
N ASP A 90 -0.79 3.24 36.10
CA ASP A 90 -0.15 4.06 35.07
C ASP A 90 1.05 3.36 34.39
N LEU A 91 1.39 2.13 34.84
CA LEU A 91 2.53 1.37 34.37
C LEU A 91 2.11 0.27 33.36
N PRO A 92 2.95 -0.04 32.38
CA PRO A 92 2.72 -1.18 31.48
C PRO A 92 3.10 -2.51 32.19
N PRO A 93 2.52 -3.66 31.79
CA PRO A 93 2.87 -4.99 32.31
C PRO A 93 4.37 -5.31 32.32
N SER A 94 5.13 -4.81 31.33
CA SER A 94 6.59 -4.96 31.25
C SER A 94 7.36 -4.30 32.42
N GLN A 95 6.76 -3.33 33.10
CA GLN A 95 7.31 -2.72 34.30
C GLN A 95 6.69 -3.31 35.56
N ILE A 96 5.41 -3.66 35.55
CA ILE A 96 4.70 -4.21 36.72
C ILE A 96 5.31 -5.56 37.15
N VAL A 97 5.56 -6.48 36.18
CA VAL A 97 6.07 -7.81 36.53
C VAL A 97 7.44 -7.76 37.23
N PRO A 98 8.45 -7.02 36.74
CA PRO A 98 9.71 -6.86 37.45
C PRO A 98 9.54 -6.19 38.84
N LEU A 99 8.72 -5.15 38.94
CA LEU A 99 8.48 -4.47 40.22
C LEU A 99 7.83 -5.37 41.26
N LEU A 100 6.93 -6.26 40.85
CA LEU A 100 6.37 -7.28 41.75
C LEU A 100 7.44 -8.30 42.17
N ALA A 101 8.28 -8.74 41.21
CA ALA A 101 9.37 -9.66 41.51
C ALA A 101 10.39 -9.07 42.49
N ASP A 102 10.70 -7.78 42.41
CA ASP A 102 11.56 -7.07 43.36
C ASP A 102 10.97 -7.05 44.77
N LYS A 103 9.64 -7.15 44.91
CA LYS A 103 8.94 -7.28 46.20
C LYS A 103 8.77 -8.75 46.63
N GLY A 104 9.28 -9.70 45.85
CA GLY A 104 9.14 -11.14 46.13
C GLY A 104 7.77 -11.72 45.69
N GLU A 105 7.01 -10.99 44.90
CA GLU A 105 5.67 -11.40 44.42
C GLU A 105 5.72 -11.80 42.94
N TYR A 106 5.01 -12.88 42.59
CA TYR A 106 4.82 -13.31 41.21
C TYR A 106 3.38 -13.73 40.98
N ILE A 107 2.69 -13.08 40.03
CA ILE A 107 1.29 -13.39 39.70
C ILE A 107 1.23 -14.18 38.41
N CYS A 108 1.78 -13.63 37.31
CA CYS A 108 1.86 -14.31 36.02
C CYS A 108 2.84 -13.58 35.12
N SER A 109 3.10 -14.16 33.93
CA SER A 109 4.00 -13.56 32.96
C SER A 109 3.42 -12.26 32.35
N GLU A 110 4.29 -11.40 31.84
CA GLU A 110 3.92 -10.19 31.10
C GLU A 110 2.89 -10.47 30.00
N SER A 111 3.13 -11.52 29.19
CA SER A 111 2.22 -11.92 28.11
C SER A 111 0.84 -12.34 28.62
N SER A 112 0.75 -12.89 29.83
CA SER A 112 -0.53 -13.22 30.47
C SER A 112 -1.25 -11.98 30.96
N LEU A 113 -0.53 -11.02 31.56
CA LEU A 113 -1.10 -9.73 31.95
C LEU A 113 -1.63 -8.96 30.74
N TYR A 114 -0.88 -8.88 29.64
CA TYR A 114 -1.36 -8.26 28.40
C TYR A 114 -2.63 -8.92 27.87
N ARG A 115 -2.74 -10.25 27.89
CA ARG A 115 -3.96 -10.97 27.49
C ARG A 115 -5.15 -10.68 28.40
N ILE A 116 -4.93 -10.65 29.72
CA ILE A 116 -5.96 -10.30 30.70
C ILE A 116 -6.49 -8.89 30.45
N MET A 117 -5.58 -7.92 30.27
CA MET A 117 -5.94 -6.54 29.96
C MET A 117 -6.67 -6.41 28.62
N HIS A 118 -6.29 -7.20 27.62
CA HIS A 118 -6.98 -7.22 26.32
C HIS A 118 -8.41 -7.73 26.47
N ASP A 119 -8.60 -8.85 27.17
CA ASP A 119 -9.91 -9.44 27.42
C ASP A 119 -10.84 -8.50 28.20
N ASP A 120 -10.26 -7.72 29.12
CA ASP A 120 -10.97 -6.72 29.95
C ASP A 120 -11.04 -5.34 29.25
N LYS A 121 -10.65 -5.22 27.98
CA LYS A 121 -10.64 -3.97 27.18
C LYS A 121 -9.82 -2.84 27.78
N GLN A 122 -8.83 -3.16 28.59
CA GLN A 122 -7.94 -2.20 29.26
C GLN A 122 -6.61 -1.96 28.51
N GLN A 123 -6.41 -2.50 27.33
CA GLN A 123 -5.23 -2.25 26.49
C GLN A 123 -5.26 -0.88 25.79
N ASN A 124 -5.63 0.16 26.50
CA ASN A 124 -5.57 1.54 26.03
C ASN A 124 -4.34 2.24 26.64
N HIS A 125 -3.95 3.38 26.07
CA HIS A 125 -2.90 4.19 26.68
C HIS A 125 -3.25 4.56 28.12
N ARG A 126 -2.41 4.13 29.05
CA ARG A 126 -2.57 4.37 30.49
C ARG A 126 -2.00 5.72 30.95
N GLY A 127 -1.64 6.62 30.05
CA GLY A 127 -1.09 7.93 30.36
C GLY A 127 -1.85 9.07 29.65
N ARG A 128 -1.25 10.26 29.62
CA ARG A 128 -1.81 11.47 28.98
C ARG A 128 -1.90 11.39 27.45
N SER A 129 -1.43 10.32 26.80
CA SER A 129 -1.52 10.17 25.36
C SER A 129 -2.97 9.96 24.94
N LYS A 130 -3.42 10.79 24.00
CA LYS A 130 -4.74 10.65 23.39
C LYS A 130 -4.82 9.35 22.61
N GLU A 131 -5.98 8.69 22.63
CA GLU A 131 -6.24 7.55 21.75
C GLU A 131 -5.89 7.91 20.30
N PRO A 132 -5.23 6.99 19.56
CA PRO A 132 -4.95 7.22 18.14
C PRO A 132 -6.27 7.36 17.39
N LYS A 133 -6.57 8.58 16.95
CA LYS A 133 -7.74 8.80 16.09
C LYS A 133 -7.43 8.25 14.70
N HIS A 134 -8.21 7.28 14.27
CA HIS A 134 -8.15 6.79 12.89
C HIS A 134 -8.59 7.91 11.96
N LYS A 135 -7.66 8.48 11.19
CA LYS A 135 -7.99 9.45 10.15
C LYS A 135 -8.35 8.70 8.86
N PRO A 136 -9.45 9.07 8.20
CA PRO A 136 -9.79 8.49 6.91
C PRO A 136 -8.67 8.79 5.89
N ILE A 137 -8.51 7.90 4.93
CA ILE A 137 -7.57 8.08 3.82
C ILE A 137 -8.14 9.17 2.91
N SER A 138 -7.30 10.12 2.48
CA SER A 138 -7.66 11.07 1.44
C SER A 138 -7.63 10.36 0.09
N THR A 139 -8.80 9.99 -0.43
CA THR A 139 -8.96 9.36 -1.74
C THR A 139 -9.30 10.40 -2.79
N HIS A 140 -8.57 10.42 -3.90
CA HIS A 140 -8.85 11.28 -5.05
C HIS A 140 -8.86 10.48 -6.33
N VAL A 141 -9.59 10.98 -7.32
CA VAL A 141 -9.80 10.35 -8.61
C VAL A 141 -9.43 11.33 -9.71
N ALA A 142 -8.67 10.88 -10.69
CA ALA A 142 -8.35 11.64 -11.89
C ALA A 142 -8.76 10.82 -13.13
N ASN A 143 -9.57 11.40 -14.01
CA ASN A 143 -9.97 10.87 -15.30
C ASN A 143 -9.41 11.69 -16.49
N GLY A 144 -8.56 12.64 -16.18
CA GLY A 144 -7.85 13.47 -17.13
C GLY A 144 -6.69 14.22 -16.49
N PRO A 145 -5.85 14.87 -17.30
CA PRO A 145 -4.73 15.66 -16.82
C PRO A 145 -5.19 16.91 -16.04
N ASN A 146 -4.35 17.37 -15.13
CA ASN A 146 -4.53 18.59 -14.35
C ASN A 146 -5.78 18.59 -13.44
N GLN A 147 -6.18 17.42 -12.92
CA GLN A 147 -7.25 17.28 -11.92
C GLN A 147 -6.70 17.04 -10.51
N VAL A 148 -5.64 16.27 -10.40
CA VAL A 148 -4.96 15.97 -9.14
C VAL A 148 -3.46 16.02 -9.37
N TRP A 149 -2.77 16.86 -8.62
CA TRP A 149 -1.32 16.87 -8.59
C TRP A 149 -0.83 16.31 -7.25
N CYS A 150 0.19 15.48 -7.31
CA CYS A 150 0.95 15.00 -6.15
C CYS A 150 2.26 15.76 -6.08
N TRP A 151 2.65 16.25 -4.91
CA TRP A 151 3.91 16.93 -4.76
C TRP A 151 4.65 16.56 -3.48
N ASP A 152 5.94 16.73 -3.53
CA ASP A 152 6.81 16.47 -2.41
C ASP A 152 8.15 17.18 -2.61
N ILE A 153 8.97 17.24 -1.55
CA ILE A 153 10.31 17.83 -1.55
C ILE A 153 11.31 16.72 -1.25
N THR A 154 12.37 16.65 -2.05
CA THR A 154 13.46 15.71 -1.75
C THR A 154 14.79 16.44 -1.68
N TRP A 155 15.66 15.94 -0.83
CA TRP A 155 16.98 16.48 -0.61
C TRP A 155 17.96 15.92 -1.65
N LEU A 156 18.70 16.82 -2.30
CA LEU A 156 19.80 16.51 -3.19
C LEU A 156 21.10 16.83 -2.47
N PRO A 157 22.11 15.93 -2.46
CA PRO A 157 23.36 16.18 -1.79
C PRO A 157 24.11 17.35 -2.46
N GLY A 158 24.61 18.26 -1.66
CA GLY A 158 25.45 19.38 -2.08
C GLY A 158 26.94 19.03 -2.10
N PRO A 159 27.83 20.03 -2.21
CA PRO A 159 29.27 19.82 -2.42
C PRO A 159 29.97 19.24 -1.20
N ALA A 160 29.41 19.36 -0.01
CA ALA A 160 29.97 18.84 1.23
C ALA A 160 28.92 18.14 2.08
N LYS A 161 29.36 17.21 2.92
CA LYS A 161 28.48 16.48 3.84
C LYS A 161 27.74 17.46 4.76
N GLY A 162 26.41 17.36 4.77
CA GLY A 162 25.53 18.23 5.56
C GLY A 162 24.97 19.42 4.77
N ILE A 163 25.46 19.68 3.57
CA ILE A 163 24.88 20.66 2.67
C ILE A 163 23.91 19.95 1.72
N TYR A 164 22.70 20.49 1.57
CA TYR A 164 21.66 19.91 0.72
C TYR A 164 20.97 21.03 -0.07
N TYR A 165 20.52 20.66 -1.28
CA TYR A 165 19.59 21.45 -2.07
C TYR A 165 18.23 20.75 -2.03
N TYR A 166 17.15 21.52 -2.09
CA TYR A 166 15.80 21.03 -1.93
C TYR A 166 15.08 21.06 -3.27
N LEU A 167 14.83 19.87 -3.82
CA LEU A 167 14.06 19.71 -5.06
C LEU A 167 12.57 19.62 -4.73
N TYR A 168 11.84 20.67 -5.09
CA TYR A 168 10.38 20.70 -5.12
C TYR A 168 9.91 20.13 -6.45
N LEU A 169 9.03 19.15 -6.43
CA LEU A 169 8.55 18.48 -7.64
C LEU A 169 7.05 18.23 -7.56
N MET A 170 6.33 18.61 -8.62
CA MET A 170 4.90 18.38 -8.78
C MET A 170 4.64 17.44 -9.95
N LEU A 171 3.81 16.42 -9.72
CA LEU A 171 3.49 15.37 -10.66
C LEU A 171 1.99 15.32 -10.90
N ASP A 172 1.55 15.27 -12.15
CA ASP A 172 0.15 15.00 -12.50
C ASP A 172 -0.20 13.53 -12.24
N LEU A 173 -1.25 13.29 -11.47
CA LEU A 173 -1.67 11.94 -11.08
C LEU A 173 -2.09 11.09 -12.28
N PHE A 174 -2.81 11.66 -13.25
CA PHE A 174 -3.35 10.93 -14.38
C PHE A 174 -2.26 10.51 -15.36
N SER A 175 -1.46 11.47 -15.78
CA SER A 175 -0.46 11.29 -16.84
C SER A 175 0.93 10.90 -16.35
N ARG A 176 1.22 11.03 -15.05
CA ARG A 176 2.57 10.90 -14.46
C ARG A 176 3.56 11.97 -14.95
N LYS A 177 3.11 13.01 -15.65
CA LYS A 177 3.96 14.09 -16.12
C LYS A 177 4.48 14.91 -14.93
N ILE A 178 5.77 15.22 -14.90
CA ILE A 178 6.30 16.28 -14.05
C ILE A 178 5.76 17.59 -14.62
N VAL A 179 4.80 18.20 -13.93
CA VAL A 179 4.18 19.47 -14.35
C VAL A 179 5.03 20.66 -13.95
N GLY A 180 5.88 20.49 -12.94
CA GLY A 180 6.85 21.50 -12.58
C GLY A 180 7.79 21.05 -11.47
N TRP A 181 8.92 21.76 -11.40
CA TRP A 181 9.94 21.54 -10.38
C TRP A 181 10.78 22.81 -10.19
N GLU A 182 11.33 22.96 -9.01
CA GLU A 182 12.36 23.99 -8.71
C GLU A 182 13.33 23.45 -7.66
N ILE A 183 14.53 24.04 -7.61
CA ILE A 183 15.55 23.74 -6.60
C ILE A 183 15.88 25.00 -5.83
N HIS A 184 15.87 24.86 -4.50
CA HIS A 184 16.20 25.94 -3.56
C HIS A 184 17.21 25.47 -2.52
N GLU A 185 17.79 26.42 -1.80
CA GLU A 185 18.70 26.16 -0.67
C GLU A 185 17.95 26.01 0.66
N GLU A 186 16.64 26.29 0.67
CA GLU A 186 15.79 26.23 1.85
C GLU A 186 14.43 25.58 1.55
N GLU A 187 13.87 24.92 2.55
CA GLU A 187 12.50 24.43 2.53
C GLU A 187 11.53 25.46 3.10
N THR A 188 10.84 26.20 2.22
CA THR A 188 9.88 27.24 2.61
C THR A 188 8.55 27.11 1.88
N SER A 189 7.47 27.61 2.48
CA SER A 189 6.14 27.67 1.85
C SER A 189 6.06 28.73 0.75
N GLU A 190 6.92 29.75 0.81
CA GLU A 190 7.06 30.82 -0.19
C GLU A 190 7.59 30.28 -1.52
N ASN A 191 8.62 29.41 -1.44
CA ASN A 191 9.15 28.71 -2.61
C ASN A 191 8.09 27.82 -3.26
N ALA A 192 7.35 27.06 -2.45
CA ALA A 192 6.22 26.25 -2.91
C ALA A 192 5.13 27.12 -3.55
N SER A 193 4.80 28.27 -2.96
CA SER A 193 3.82 29.22 -3.47
C SER A 193 4.21 29.79 -4.83
N THR A 194 5.50 30.10 -5.01
CA THR A 194 6.02 30.60 -6.27
C THR A 194 5.96 29.52 -7.35
N LEU A 195 6.36 28.31 -7.01
CA LEU A 195 6.32 27.17 -7.93
C LEU A 195 4.89 26.85 -8.40
N ILE A 196 3.92 26.73 -7.48
CA ILE A 196 2.55 26.43 -7.85
C ILE A 196 1.92 27.48 -8.77
N ARG A 197 2.19 28.78 -8.54
CA ARG A 197 1.72 29.85 -9.43
C ARG A 197 2.27 29.69 -10.84
N LYS A 198 3.58 29.41 -10.99
CA LYS A 198 4.23 29.20 -12.29
C LYS A 198 3.62 28.00 -13.01
N ILE A 199 3.44 26.86 -12.32
CA ILE A 199 2.90 25.65 -12.90
C ILE A 199 1.43 25.84 -13.31
N HIS A 200 0.63 26.44 -12.44
CA HIS A 200 -0.80 26.70 -12.71
C HIS A 200 -1.01 27.54 -13.97
N LEU A 201 -0.14 28.55 -14.17
CA LEU A 201 -0.13 29.37 -15.36
C LEU A 201 0.35 28.60 -16.61
N HIS A 202 1.47 27.86 -16.47
CA HIS A 202 2.08 27.10 -17.56
C HIS A 202 1.15 25.98 -18.08
N GLU A 203 0.53 25.24 -17.17
CA GLU A 203 -0.42 24.16 -17.50
C GLU A 203 -1.82 24.68 -17.88
N LYS A 204 -2.02 26.00 -17.87
CA LYS A 204 -3.29 26.65 -18.26
C LYS A 204 -4.52 26.07 -17.53
N VAL A 205 -4.36 25.77 -16.24
CA VAL A 205 -5.42 25.16 -15.43
C VAL A 205 -6.68 26.07 -15.37
N GLY A 206 -6.46 27.39 -15.24
CA GLY A 206 -7.54 28.37 -15.20
C GLY A 206 -8.42 28.18 -13.96
N VAL A 207 -9.74 28.15 -14.17
CA VAL A 207 -10.73 27.96 -13.11
C VAL A 207 -11.15 26.52 -12.88
N LYS A 208 -10.54 25.56 -13.57
CA LYS A 208 -10.87 24.15 -13.42
C LYS A 208 -10.49 23.68 -12.00
N PRO A 209 -11.33 22.82 -11.38
CA PRO A 209 -11.01 22.28 -10.07
C PRO A 209 -9.75 21.43 -10.12
N LEU A 210 -8.80 21.75 -9.24
CA LEU A 210 -7.52 21.04 -9.09
C LEU A 210 -7.34 20.69 -7.61
N VAL A 211 -6.88 19.49 -7.33
CA VAL A 211 -6.44 19.05 -6.01
C VAL A 211 -4.93 18.97 -5.98
N LEU A 212 -4.30 19.57 -4.97
CA LEU A 212 -2.88 19.40 -4.68
C LEU A 212 -2.72 18.52 -3.46
N HIS A 213 -2.22 17.30 -3.66
CA HIS A 213 -1.97 16.33 -2.60
C HIS A 213 -0.50 16.29 -2.21
N SER A 214 -0.23 16.29 -0.90
CA SER A 214 1.12 16.22 -0.33
C SER A 214 1.18 15.39 0.94
N ASP A 215 2.36 15.21 1.46
CA ASP A 215 2.55 14.76 2.84
C ASP A 215 2.21 15.87 3.86
N ASN A 216 2.60 15.66 5.14
CA ASN A 216 2.30 16.59 6.23
C ASN A 216 3.48 17.52 6.57
N GLY A 217 4.42 17.71 5.67
CA GLY A 217 5.59 18.57 5.89
C GLY A 217 5.24 20.02 6.25
N SER A 218 6.14 20.70 6.92
CA SER A 218 5.93 22.11 7.33
C SER A 218 5.69 23.04 6.13
N PRO A 219 6.46 22.96 5.03
CA PRO A 219 6.23 23.81 3.85
C PRO A 219 4.86 23.57 3.19
N MET A 220 4.32 22.34 3.32
CA MET A 220 3.03 21.96 2.73
C MET A 220 1.84 22.61 3.44
N LYS A 221 2.01 23.06 4.68
CA LYS A 221 0.97 23.65 5.54
C LYS A 221 1.21 25.12 5.86
N GLY A 222 2.25 25.70 5.29
CA GLY A 222 2.58 27.10 5.50
C GLY A 222 1.47 28.03 5.01
N ALA A 223 1.23 29.12 5.74
CA ALA A 223 0.15 30.08 5.46
C ALA A 223 0.22 30.67 4.06
N SER A 224 1.42 31.01 3.58
CA SER A 224 1.68 31.57 2.24
C SER A 224 1.29 30.60 1.11
N LEU A 225 1.54 29.30 1.29
CA LEU A 225 1.09 28.29 0.33
C LEU A 225 -0.44 28.15 0.36
N LEU A 226 -1.04 28.04 1.55
CA LEU A 226 -2.49 27.87 1.68
C LEU A 226 -3.26 29.07 1.10
N GLU A 227 -2.78 30.30 1.34
CA GLU A 227 -3.34 31.50 0.73
C GLU A 227 -3.23 31.48 -0.80
N THR A 228 -2.09 31.01 -1.32
CA THR A 228 -1.88 30.90 -2.76
C THR A 228 -2.82 29.85 -3.37
N LEU A 229 -2.96 28.68 -2.76
CA LEU A 229 -3.89 27.65 -3.21
C LEU A 229 -5.35 28.16 -3.23
N HIS A 230 -5.75 28.88 -2.19
CA HIS A 230 -7.08 29.49 -2.14
C HIS A 230 -7.29 30.51 -3.29
N LYS A 231 -6.31 31.40 -3.56
CA LYS A 231 -6.37 32.37 -4.67
C LYS A 231 -6.44 31.71 -6.04
N LEU A 232 -5.82 30.54 -6.20
CA LEU A 232 -5.81 29.75 -7.44
C LEU A 232 -6.99 28.78 -7.56
N ASN A 233 -7.90 28.73 -6.58
CA ASN A 233 -9.00 27.75 -6.50
C ASN A 233 -8.49 26.30 -6.52
N VAL A 234 -7.35 26.03 -5.86
CA VAL A 234 -6.76 24.70 -5.72
C VAL A 234 -7.07 24.14 -4.33
N ALA A 235 -7.69 22.98 -4.29
CA ALA A 235 -7.97 22.29 -3.03
C ALA A 235 -6.72 21.59 -2.48
N SER A 236 -6.38 21.85 -1.22
CA SER A 236 -5.29 21.14 -0.54
C SER A 236 -5.76 19.79 0.01
N SER A 237 -4.92 18.77 -0.13
CA SER A 237 -5.14 17.43 0.41
C SER A 237 -3.85 16.90 1.04
N TYR A 238 -3.97 16.10 2.10
CA TYR A 238 -2.81 15.65 2.86
C TYR A 238 -2.88 14.15 3.14
N SER A 239 -1.71 13.51 3.14
CA SER A 239 -1.49 12.16 3.63
C SER A 239 -1.87 12.04 5.11
N ARG A 240 -2.17 10.83 5.58
CA ARG A 240 -2.33 10.59 7.01
C ARG A 240 -0.99 10.78 7.73
N PRO A 241 -0.99 11.32 8.96
CA PRO A 241 0.25 11.49 9.70
C PRO A 241 0.99 10.16 9.90
N ARG A 242 2.29 10.14 9.61
CA ARG A 242 3.19 8.98 9.73
C ARG A 242 2.84 7.79 8.82
N VAL A 243 2.15 8.03 7.71
CA VAL A 243 1.85 7.02 6.68
C VAL A 243 2.47 7.49 5.37
N SER A 244 3.64 6.96 5.03
CA SER A 244 4.36 7.31 3.80
C SER A 244 3.64 6.87 2.53
N ASN A 245 2.99 5.71 2.56
CA ASN A 245 2.32 5.15 1.37
C ASN A 245 1.18 6.00 0.80
N ASP A 246 0.73 7.03 1.51
CA ASP A 246 -0.38 7.89 1.05
C ASP A 246 0.07 8.88 -0.05
N ASN A 247 1.39 9.08 -0.28
CA ASN A 247 1.96 9.89 -1.37
C ASN A 247 2.91 9.08 -2.28
N ALA A 248 2.57 7.82 -2.52
CA ALA A 248 3.43 6.85 -3.23
C ALA A 248 3.89 7.30 -4.63
N TYR A 249 3.13 8.17 -5.31
CA TYR A 249 3.48 8.63 -6.66
C TYR A 249 4.65 9.62 -6.63
N ALA A 250 4.67 10.56 -5.69
CA ALA A 250 5.79 11.49 -5.52
C ALA A 250 7.04 10.75 -5.01
N GLU A 251 6.89 9.81 -4.08
CA GLU A 251 8.01 8.97 -3.61
C GLU A 251 8.62 8.13 -4.75
N SER A 252 7.77 7.57 -5.62
CA SER A 252 8.21 6.74 -6.75
C SER A 252 9.06 7.52 -7.75
N ILE A 253 8.72 8.79 -8.04
CA ILE A 253 9.52 9.60 -8.97
C ILE A 253 10.86 9.97 -8.37
N PHE A 254 10.95 10.25 -7.07
CA PHE A 254 12.23 10.50 -6.42
C PHE A 254 13.15 9.28 -6.43
N ARG A 255 12.57 8.09 -6.28
CA ARG A 255 13.33 6.85 -6.49
C ARG A 255 13.85 6.78 -7.92
N THR A 256 13.02 7.01 -8.93
CA THR A 256 13.43 7.03 -10.33
C THR A 256 14.54 8.06 -10.58
N CYS A 257 14.44 9.24 -9.97
CA CYS A 257 15.43 10.29 -10.04
C CYS A 257 16.79 9.86 -9.45
N LYS A 258 16.79 9.39 -8.20
CA LYS A 258 18.02 9.08 -7.45
C LYS A 258 18.71 7.78 -7.87
N TYR A 259 18.00 6.88 -8.55
CA TYR A 259 18.56 5.60 -9.03
C TYR A 259 18.98 5.63 -10.51
N ARG A 260 18.99 6.79 -11.12
CA ARG A 260 19.57 6.90 -12.47
C ARG A 260 21.07 6.66 -12.44
N PRO A 261 21.64 5.99 -13.47
CA PRO A 261 23.09 5.75 -13.55
C PRO A 261 23.94 7.02 -13.55
N ASP A 262 23.38 8.11 -14.08
CA ASP A 262 24.03 9.43 -14.19
C ASP A 262 23.76 10.35 -12.99
N TYR A 263 23.13 9.85 -11.90
CA TYR A 263 22.87 10.63 -10.70
C TYR A 263 24.17 10.92 -9.95
N PRO A 264 24.45 12.18 -9.57
CA PRO A 264 25.66 12.55 -8.84
C PRO A 264 25.65 12.10 -7.39
N TYR A 265 26.04 10.87 -7.12
CA TYR A 265 26.07 10.31 -5.76
C TYR A 265 27.02 11.01 -4.80
N LYS A 266 28.06 11.69 -5.33
CA LYS A 266 29.02 12.47 -4.54
C LYS A 266 28.52 13.84 -4.16
N GLY A 267 27.37 14.25 -4.71
CA GLY A 267 26.76 15.56 -4.55
C GLY A 267 27.00 16.47 -5.74
N PHE A 268 26.19 17.52 -5.81
CA PHE A 268 26.29 18.59 -6.81
C PHE A 268 27.24 19.64 -6.34
N ALA A 269 28.08 20.17 -7.23
CA ALA A 269 29.05 21.20 -6.89
C ALA A 269 28.40 22.52 -6.47
N ASP A 270 27.29 22.87 -7.13
CA ASP A 270 26.47 24.02 -6.80
C ASP A 270 24.99 23.81 -7.19
N ILE A 271 24.15 24.77 -6.85
CA ILE A 271 22.73 24.76 -7.16
C ILE A 271 22.44 24.83 -8.66
N THR A 272 23.34 25.42 -9.46
CA THR A 272 23.20 25.54 -10.91
C THR A 272 23.38 24.19 -11.56
N GLU A 273 24.40 23.43 -11.17
CA GLU A 273 24.62 22.06 -11.62
C GLU A 273 23.41 21.16 -11.26
N ALA A 274 22.88 21.30 -10.04
CA ALA A 274 21.70 20.56 -9.63
C ALA A 274 20.48 20.90 -10.51
N ARG A 275 20.27 22.18 -10.83
CA ARG A 275 19.19 22.62 -11.74
C ARG A 275 19.36 22.10 -13.15
N GLU A 276 20.56 22.13 -13.71
CA GLU A 276 20.84 21.60 -15.04
C GLU A 276 20.59 20.09 -15.11
N TRP A 277 21.01 19.36 -14.09
CA TRP A 277 20.79 17.91 -14.03
C TRP A 277 19.31 17.59 -13.92
N VAL A 278 18.57 18.25 -13.04
CA VAL A 278 17.11 18.03 -12.87
C VAL A 278 16.36 18.47 -14.11
N LEU A 279 16.78 19.50 -14.83
CA LEU A 279 16.20 19.88 -16.12
C LEU A 279 16.32 18.73 -17.14
N LYS A 280 17.52 18.13 -17.25
CA LYS A 280 17.76 16.96 -18.13
C LYS A 280 16.92 15.78 -17.70
N PHE A 281 16.86 15.49 -16.37
CA PHE A 281 16.03 14.43 -15.81
C PHE A 281 14.54 14.64 -16.13
N ALA A 282 13.98 15.81 -15.87
CA ALA A 282 12.56 16.10 -16.09
C ALA A 282 12.19 16.01 -17.58
N ARG A 283 13.05 16.48 -18.47
CA ARG A 283 12.85 16.34 -19.92
C ARG A 283 12.86 14.87 -20.33
N TRP A 284 13.91 14.12 -19.95
CA TRP A 284 13.97 12.69 -20.21
C TRP A 284 12.75 11.96 -19.66
N TYR A 285 12.35 12.23 -18.41
CA TYR A 285 11.22 11.57 -17.78
C TYR A 285 9.90 11.84 -18.52
N ASN A 286 9.65 13.08 -18.87
CA ASN A 286 8.41 13.47 -19.53
C ASN A 286 8.32 12.98 -20.98
N TYR A 287 9.40 13.01 -21.74
CA TYR A 287 9.38 12.79 -23.19
C TYR A 287 9.90 11.45 -23.64
N GLU A 288 10.87 10.85 -22.94
CA GLU A 288 11.58 9.66 -23.39
C GLU A 288 11.28 8.42 -22.52
N HIS A 289 11.16 8.60 -21.21
CA HIS A 289 10.94 7.49 -20.27
C HIS A 289 9.68 6.72 -20.58
N LYS A 290 9.84 5.40 -20.84
CA LYS A 290 8.72 4.48 -21.11
C LYS A 290 8.15 3.96 -19.79
N HIS A 291 7.16 4.67 -19.25
CA HIS A 291 6.60 4.42 -17.93
C HIS A 291 5.78 3.13 -17.88
N SER A 292 6.17 2.16 -17.06
CA SER A 292 5.50 0.83 -16.98
C SER A 292 4.02 0.93 -16.59
N GLY A 293 3.67 1.81 -15.65
CA GLY A 293 2.29 2.08 -15.24
C GLY A 293 1.43 2.73 -16.33
N LEU A 294 2.06 3.24 -17.41
CA LEU A 294 1.40 3.79 -18.59
C LEU A 294 1.57 2.89 -19.82
N LYS A 295 1.68 1.58 -19.63
CA LYS A 295 1.88 0.62 -20.75
C LYS A 295 3.05 1.02 -21.66
N PHE A 296 4.11 1.59 -21.08
CA PHE A 296 5.33 1.99 -21.79
C PHE A 296 5.15 3.10 -22.84
N ILE A 297 4.26 4.06 -22.60
CA ILE A 297 4.30 5.36 -23.24
C ILE A 297 5.00 6.38 -22.34
N SER A 298 5.39 7.52 -22.90
CA SER A 298 5.94 8.61 -22.12
C SER A 298 4.82 9.41 -21.41
N PRO A 299 5.10 10.02 -20.24
CA PRO A 299 4.14 10.84 -19.54
C PRO A 299 3.50 11.95 -20.38
N ILE A 300 4.27 12.60 -21.24
CA ILE A 300 3.74 13.67 -22.11
C ILE A 300 2.73 13.12 -23.13
N GLN A 301 2.95 11.92 -23.69
CA GLN A 301 2.03 11.30 -24.63
C GLN A 301 0.66 11.05 -24.00
N ARG A 302 0.63 10.62 -22.73
CA ARG A 302 -0.61 10.46 -21.96
C ARG A 302 -1.24 11.82 -21.63
N HIS A 303 -0.42 12.80 -21.26
CA HIS A 303 -0.90 14.14 -20.88
C HIS A 303 -1.58 14.87 -22.04
N GLU A 304 -1.08 14.67 -23.25
CA GLU A 304 -1.61 15.24 -24.50
C GLU A 304 -2.73 14.40 -25.13
N GLY A 305 -3.15 13.28 -24.51
CA GLY A 305 -4.22 12.42 -25.02
C GLY A 305 -3.85 11.60 -26.24
N LYS A 306 -2.54 11.41 -26.51
CA LYS A 306 -2.04 10.60 -27.66
C LYS A 306 -1.99 9.11 -27.36
N ASP A 307 -2.31 8.71 -26.15
CA ASP A 307 -2.23 7.33 -25.65
C ASP A 307 -3.18 6.39 -26.40
N GLY A 308 -4.40 6.78 -26.67
CA GLY A 308 -5.38 5.94 -27.39
C GLY A 308 -4.90 5.54 -28.78
N GLU A 309 -4.40 6.49 -29.57
CA GLU A 309 -3.85 6.23 -30.90
C GLU A 309 -2.64 5.29 -30.84
N ILE A 310 -1.72 5.53 -29.92
CA ILE A 310 -0.52 4.69 -29.76
C ILE A 310 -0.90 3.26 -29.36
N MET A 311 -1.88 3.08 -28.48
CA MET A 311 -2.32 1.74 -28.06
C MET A 311 -2.99 0.98 -29.20
N LEU A 312 -3.85 1.65 -29.96
CA LEU A 312 -4.47 1.07 -31.14
C LEU A 312 -3.43 0.62 -32.18
N GLN A 313 -2.44 1.46 -32.46
CA GLN A 313 -1.36 1.09 -33.39
C GLN A 313 -0.57 -0.13 -32.92
N ARG A 314 -0.28 -0.23 -31.62
CA ARG A 314 0.38 -1.41 -31.05
C ARG A 314 -0.46 -2.67 -31.17
N GLU A 315 -1.76 -2.57 -30.91
CA GLU A 315 -2.69 -3.70 -31.05
C GLU A 315 -2.71 -4.22 -32.51
N LEU A 316 -2.84 -3.33 -33.49
CA LEU A 316 -2.79 -3.68 -34.90
C LEU A 316 -1.49 -4.37 -35.31
N VAL A 317 -0.33 -3.89 -34.81
CA VAL A 317 0.97 -4.53 -35.06
C VAL A 317 1.03 -5.94 -34.47
N TYR A 318 0.50 -6.14 -33.26
CA TYR A 318 0.50 -7.45 -32.61
C TYR A 318 -0.47 -8.43 -33.29
N GLU A 319 -1.67 -7.98 -33.69
CA GLU A 319 -2.62 -8.82 -34.43
C GLU A 319 -2.07 -9.20 -35.79
N ALA A 320 -1.44 -8.28 -36.52
CA ALA A 320 -0.77 -8.59 -37.79
C ALA A 320 0.39 -9.59 -37.61
N ALA A 321 1.15 -9.48 -36.53
CA ALA A 321 2.23 -10.44 -36.21
C ALA A 321 1.67 -11.82 -35.91
N LYS A 322 0.57 -11.90 -35.17
CA LYS A 322 -0.13 -13.14 -34.83
C LYS A 322 -0.75 -13.79 -36.09
N ALA A 323 -1.32 -13.01 -36.97
CA ALA A 323 -1.87 -13.51 -38.22
C ALA A 323 -0.81 -14.12 -39.15
N ARG A 324 0.43 -13.58 -39.14
CA ARG A 324 1.56 -14.13 -39.92
C ARG A 324 2.14 -15.43 -39.33
N HIS A 325 2.10 -15.59 -38.01
CA HIS A 325 2.71 -16.72 -37.28
C HIS A 325 1.83 -17.20 -36.13
N PRO A 326 0.62 -17.72 -36.40
CA PRO A 326 -0.34 -18.09 -35.38
C PRO A 326 0.21 -19.16 -34.40
N GLU A 327 1.09 -20.04 -34.90
CA GLU A 327 1.75 -21.09 -34.12
C GLU A 327 2.62 -20.58 -32.94
N ARG A 328 3.01 -19.30 -32.96
CA ARG A 328 3.82 -18.68 -31.91
C ARG A 328 2.97 -18.08 -30.75
N TRP A 329 1.65 -18.17 -30.86
CA TRP A 329 0.73 -17.52 -29.94
C TRP A 329 -0.19 -18.55 -29.26
N SER A 330 -0.08 -18.69 -27.94
CA SER A 330 -0.91 -19.60 -27.16
C SER A 330 -2.25 -18.99 -26.71
N GLY A 331 -2.57 -17.76 -27.07
CA GLY A 331 -3.77 -17.07 -26.63
C GLY A 331 -3.98 -15.71 -27.29
N LYS A 332 -4.64 -14.80 -26.56
CA LYS A 332 -4.84 -13.42 -27.03
C LYS A 332 -3.52 -12.65 -27.09
N VAL A 333 -3.46 -11.59 -27.87
CA VAL A 333 -2.36 -10.64 -27.87
C VAL A 333 -2.28 -9.89 -26.52
N ARG A 334 -1.18 -9.18 -26.30
CA ARG A 334 -0.99 -8.38 -25.07
C ARG A 334 -2.09 -7.32 -24.97
N ASN A 335 -2.70 -7.25 -23.78
CA ASN A 335 -3.67 -6.19 -23.49
C ASN A 335 -2.94 -4.83 -23.35
N TRP A 336 -3.31 -3.90 -24.21
CA TRP A 336 -2.78 -2.53 -24.26
C TRP A 336 -3.72 -1.51 -23.61
N ASP A 337 -4.90 -1.90 -23.11
CA ASP A 337 -5.86 -0.98 -22.52
C ASP A 337 -5.24 -0.21 -21.35
N LEU A 338 -5.35 1.11 -21.40
CA LEU A 338 -5.01 2.00 -20.31
C LEU A 338 -6.24 2.17 -19.40
N LYS A 339 -5.97 2.42 -18.14
CA LYS A 339 -7.03 2.78 -17.20
C LYS A 339 -7.46 4.23 -17.48
N ASP A 340 -8.73 4.44 -17.77
CA ASP A 340 -9.33 5.77 -17.96
C ASP A 340 -9.40 6.54 -16.65
N VAL A 341 -9.39 5.84 -15.53
CA VAL A 341 -9.48 6.42 -14.20
C VAL A 341 -8.27 6.01 -13.37
N VAL A 342 -7.64 6.99 -12.76
CA VAL A 342 -6.51 6.79 -11.84
C VAL A 342 -6.90 7.25 -10.43
N TYR A 343 -6.67 6.39 -9.46
CA TYR A 343 -6.96 6.66 -8.06
C TYR A 343 -5.69 6.99 -7.29
N LEU A 344 -5.76 8.00 -6.45
CA LEU A 344 -4.86 8.19 -5.33
C LEU A 344 -5.51 7.56 -4.10
N ASN A 345 -4.83 6.63 -3.45
CA ASN A 345 -5.28 5.97 -2.23
C ASN A 345 -6.71 5.37 -2.32
N PRO A 346 -6.99 4.42 -3.24
CA PRO A 346 -8.32 3.85 -3.39
C PRO A 346 -8.76 3.12 -2.12
N GLU A 347 -10.03 3.25 -1.77
CA GLU A 347 -10.63 2.43 -0.72
C GLU A 347 -10.63 0.94 -1.14
N LYS A 348 -10.44 0.02 -0.17
CA LYS A 348 -10.38 -1.43 -0.45
C LYS A 348 -11.59 -1.97 -1.22
N LYS A 349 -12.76 -1.34 -1.13
CA LYS A 349 -13.97 -1.71 -1.88
C LYS A 349 -13.91 -1.35 -3.37
N GLN A 350 -13.07 -0.39 -3.76
CA GLN A 350 -12.93 0.07 -5.15
C GLN A 350 -11.92 -0.77 -5.96
N LEU A 351 -11.16 -1.65 -5.30
CA LEU A 351 -10.18 -2.54 -5.94
C LEU A 351 -10.79 -3.85 -6.47
N ILE A 352 -12.09 -4.09 -6.23
CA ILE A 352 -12.79 -5.34 -6.57
C ILE A 352 -13.71 -5.16 -7.81
N ALA A 353 -13.82 -3.99 -8.33
CA ALA A 353 -14.51 -3.64 -9.57
C ALA A 353 -13.47 -3.40 -10.68
#